data_55c82b39f7a9d59623bc601796780994
#
_entry.id   55c82b39f7a9d59623bc601796780994
#
_cell.length_a   1.000
_cell.length_b   1.000
_cell.length_c   1.000
_cell.angle_alpha   90.00
_cell.angle_beta   90.00
_cell.angle_gamma   90.00
#
_symmetry.space_group_name_H-M   'P 1'
#
loop_
_entity.id
_entity.type
_entity.pdbx_description
1 polymer ?
#
loop_
_entity_poly.entity_id
_entity_poly.type
_entity_poly.pdbx_seq_one_letter_code
_entity_poly.pdbx_strand_id
1 'polypeptide(L)'
;MSEKHSGRQSVKPIRDKKVIQRVKDAMIAEGDFKFLTLFVMGINTGLRISDLLKLRWEDVYTKGKFHSRIVLAEKKTGKRQEIPLGKTVVDVLKEYKAHTKAEGYLFPTEKNPKSGDLDKAMSFQYVHRILNYYIRERAGFTEAVGCHTLRKTFGYQAYLAGWDLYRIQECLNHSSPAITRRYIDLSQDDKDQVFVSLNL
;
A
#
# COMPACT_ATOMS: atom_id res chain seq x y z
N MET A 1 -33.31 -12.68 21.81
CA MET A 1 -31.90 -13.04 21.57
C MET A 1 -31.33 -12.07 20.56
N SER A 2 -30.57 -11.07 20.99
CA SER A 2 -30.03 -10.03 20.12
C SER A 2 -28.66 -10.47 19.61
N GLU A 3 -28.55 -10.68 18.32
CA GLU A 3 -27.27 -10.93 17.64
C GLU A 3 -26.40 -9.68 17.76
N LYS A 4 -25.37 -9.78 18.60
CA LYS A 4 -24.25 -8.82 18.58
C LYS A 4 -23.42 -9.04 17.32
N HIS A 5 -23.83 -8.44 16.20
CA HIS A 5 -22.93 -8.20 15.10
C HIS A 5 -21.88 -7.17 15.57
N SER A 6 -20.73 -7.66 15.99
CA SER A 6 -19.55 -6.82 16.18
C SER A 6 -19.09 -6.34 14.79
N GLY A 7 -19.66 -5.24 14.34
CA GLY A 7 -19.33 -4.61 13.06
C GLY A 7 -17.89 -4.11 13.09
N ARG A 8 -16.93 -4.97 12.71
CA ARG A 8 -15.58 -4.49 12.37
C ARG A 8 -15.73 -3.46 11.25
N GLN A 9 -15.54 -2.20 11.60
CA GLN A 9 -15.59 -1.11 10.63
C GLN A 9 -14.62 -1.41 9.48
N SER A 10 -15.16 -1.52 8.25
CA SER A 10 -14.34 -1.77 7.06
C SER A 10 -13.37 -0.60 6.86
N VAL A 11 -12.09 -0.90 6.76
CA VAL A 11 -11.07 0.12 6.47
C VAL A 11 -11.34 0.81 5.14
N LYS A 12 -11.00 2.09 5.04
CA LYS A 12 -11.33 2.95 3.89
C LYS A 12 -10.10 3.26 3.03
N PRO A 13 -10.28 3.55 1.73
CA PRO A 13 -9.23 4.13 0.89
C PRO A 13 -8.98 5.59 1.26
N ILE A 14 -7.77 6.08 1.04
CA ILE A 14 -7.50 7.52 1.09
C ILE A 14 -7.92 8.11 -0.25
N ARG A 15 -9.05 8.81 -0.27
CA ARG A 15 -9.63 9.38 -1.47
C ARG A 15 -8.95 10.69 -1.88
N ASP A 16 -8.75 11.58 -0.91
CA ASP A 16 -8.16 12.91 -1.14
C ASP A 16 -6.63 12.82 -1.31
N LYS A 17 -6.13 13.25 -2.47
CA LYS A 17 -4.69 13.32 -2.77
C LYS A 17 -3.94 14.27 -1.82
N LYS A 18 -4.61 15.27 -1.24
CA LYS A 18 -4.01 16.16 -0.23
C LYS A 18 -3.68 15.39 1.05
N VAL A 19 -4.53 14.44 1.47
CA VAL A 19 -4.23 13.56 2.60
C VAL A 19 -3.01 12.69 2.29
N ILE A 20 -2.95 12.08 1.09
CA ILE A 20 -1.79 11.29 0.65
C ILE A 20 -0.51 12.13 0.74
N GLN A 21 -0.56 13.40 0.30
CA GLN A 21 0.60 14.29 0.37
C GLN A 21 0.99 14.60 1.81
N ARG A 22 0.02 14.95 2.69
CA ARG A 22 0.30 15.20 4.12
C ARG A 22 0.95 14.00 4.82
N VAL A 23 0.52 12.77 4.47
CA VAL A 23 1.15 11.54 5.01
C VAL A 23 2.62 11.46 4.60
N LYS A 24 2.93 11.70 3.33
CA LYS A 24 4.32 11.71 2.83
C LYS A 24 5.15 12.79 3.50
N ASP A 25 4.61 14.01 3.59
CA ASP A 25 5.31 15.15 4.19
C ASP A 25 5.63 14.90 5.66
N ALA A 26 4.70 14.29 6.41
CA ALA A 26 4.93 13.92 7.80
C ALA A 26 6.04 12.86 7.94
N MET A 27 6.04 11.84 7.08
CA MET A 27 7.09 10.81 7.07
C MET A 27 8.47 11.40 6.71
N ILE A 28 8.52 12.32 5.76
CA ILE A 28 9.76 13.03 5.37
C ILE A 28 10.25 13.90 6.51
N ALA A 29 9.36 14.68 7.13
CA ALA A 29 9.72 15.58 8.24
C ALA A 29 10.27 14.82 9.46
N GLU A 30 9.83 13.59 9.68
CA GLU A 30 10.32 12.72 10.76
C GLU A 30 11.52 11.85 10.34
N GLY A 31 11.98 11.93 9.08
CA GLY A 31 13.07 11.12 8.55
C GLY A 31 12.76 9.64 8.41
N ASP A 32 11.48 9.27 8.40
CA ASP A 32 11.06 7.87 8.35
C ASP A 32 10.93 7.36 6.90
N PHE A 33 12.06 7.30 6.22
CA PHE A 33 12.14 6.86 4.81
C PHE A 33 11.72 5.41 4.60
N LYS A 34 11.81 4.57 5.62
CA LYS A 34 11.33 3.18 5.59
C LYS A 34 9.81 3.14 5.44
N PHE A 35 9.09 3.85 6.30
CA PHE A 35 7.62 3.90 6.20
C PHE A 35 7.12 4.73 5.03
N LEU A 36 7.84 5.79 4.63
CA LEU A 36 7.57 6.51 3.37
C LEU A 36 7.61 5.54 2.18
N THR A 37 8.65 4.71 2.10
CA THR A 37 8.79 3.72 1.02
C THR A 37 7.68 2.67 1.07
N LEU A 38 7.37 2.12 2.26
CA LEU A 38 6.27 1.17 2.42
C LEU A 38 4.92 1.76 2.01
N PHE A 39 4.64 2.99 2.43
CA PHE A 39 3.41 3.70 2.09
C PHE A 39 3.30 3.95 0.58
N VAL A 40 4.34 4.54 -0.03
CA VAL A 40 4.36 4.86 -1.46
C VAL A 40 4.29 3.58 -2.30
N MET A 41 5.02 2.54 -1.96
CA MET A 41 4.90 1.24 -2.64
C MET A 41 3.49 0.69 -2.52
N GLY A 42 2.90 0.70 -1.34
CA GLY A 42 1.56 0.18 -1.11
C GLY A 42 0.48 0.85 -1.96
N ILE A 43 0.51 2.18 -2.06
CA ILE A 43 -0.48 2.95 -2.83
C ILE A 43 -0.19 3.03 -4.34
N ASN A 44 0.99 2.59 -4.80
CA ASN A 44 1.36 2.61 -6.23
C ASN A 44 1.45 1.22 -6.87
N THR A 45 1.57 0.15 -6.07
CA THR A 45 1.66 -1.22 -6.58
C THR A 45 0.41 -2.05 -6.28
N GLY A 46 -0.41 -1.60 -5.32
CA GLY A 46 -1.57 -2.36 -4.87
C GLY A 46 -1.22 -3.69 -4.17
N LEU A 47 0.04 -3.94 -3.84
CA LEU A 47 0.45 -5.15 -3.13
C LEU A 47 -0.23 -5.26 -1.75
N ARG A 48 -0.48 -6.49 -1.31
CA ARG A 48 -0.88 -6.72 0.08
C ARG A 48 0.29 -6.41 1.00
N ILE A 49 0.01 -5.90 2.19
CA ILE A 49 1.07 -5.68 3.20
C ILE A 49 1.89 -6.96 3.44
N SER A 50 1.24 -8.15 3.45
CA SER A 50 1.94 -9.43 3.56
C SER A 50 2.98 -9.67 2.49
N ASP A 51 2.75 -9.17 1.30
CA ASP A 51 3.64 -9.35 0.17
C ASP A 51 4.75 -8.28 0.18
N LEU A 52 4.39 -7.03 0.52
CA LEU A 52 5.38 -5.96 0.75
C LEU A 52 6.39 -6.32 1.84
N LEU A 53 5.92 -6.87 2.96
CA LEU A 53 6.80 -7.22 4.09
C LEU A 53 7.72 -8.42 3.82
N LYS A 54 7.46 -9.19 2.77
CA LYS A 54 8.34 -10.29 2.34
C LYS A 54 9.43 -9.85 1.38
N LEU A 55 9.29 -8.64 0.80
CA LEU A 55 10.28 -8.14 -0.14
C LEU A 55 11.64 -8.00 0.53
N ARG A 56 12.66 -8.37 -0.22
CA ARG A 56 14.06 -8.17 0.12
C ARG A 56 14.66 -7.09 -0.75
N TRP A 57 15.81 -6.58 -0.37
CA TRP A 57 16.53 -5.61 -1.20
C TRP A 57 16.86 -6.17 -2.59
N GLU A 58 17.18 -7.45 -2.68
CA GLU A 58 17.46 -8.13 -3.96
C GLU A 58 16.27 -8.13 -4.93
N ASP A 59 15.02 -8.01 -4.45
CA ASP A 59 13.82 -7.94 -5.30
C ASP A 59 13.67 -6.58 -6.00
N VAL A 60 14.33 -5.54 -5.49
CA VAL A 60 14.20 -4.16 -6.00
C VAL A 60 15.53 -3.52 -6.40
N TYR A 61 16.65 -4.08 -5.95
CA TYR A 61 17.98 -3.50 -6.17
C TYR A 61 19.08 -4.57 -6.19
N THR A 62 19.82 -4.66 -7.29
CA THR A 62 21.01 -5.54 -7.41
C THR A 62 22.11 -4.87 -8.22
N LYS A 63 23.37 -5.16 -7.88
CA LYS A 63 24.55 -4.70 -8.64
C LYS A 63 24.55 -3.19 -8.93
N GLY A 64 24.14 -2.39 -7.96
CA GLY A 64 24.12 -0.93 -8.09
C GLY A 64 22.92 -0.35 -8.87
N LYS A 65 21.95 -1.17 -9.28
CA LYS A 65 20.80 -0.73 -10.10
C LYS A 65 19.47 -1.11 -9.47
N PHE A 66 18.51 -0.20 -9.52
CA PHE A 66 17.12 -0.49 -9.17
C PHE A 66 16.44 -1.22 -10.31
N HIS A 67 15.62 -2.20 -9.97
CA HIS A 67 14.85 -2.95 -10.93
C HIS A 67 13.70 -2.10 -11.48
N SER A 68 13.29 -2.37 -12.71
CA SER A 68 12.09 -1.79 -13.31
C SER A 68 10.80 -2.51 -12.91
N ARG A 69 10.90 -3.69 -12.31
CA ARG A 69 9.78 -4.55 -11.90
C ARG A 69 10.12 -5.34 -10.64
N ILE A 70 9.10 -5.65 -9.85
CA ILE A 70 9.13 -6.69 -8.82
C ILE A 70 8.53 -7.94 -9.42
N VAL A 71 9.14 -9.09 -9.18
CA VAL A 71 8.62 -10.40 -9.60
C VAL A 71 8.22 -11.19 -8.36
N LEU A 72 6.93 -11.47 -8.22
CA LEU A 72 6.38 -12.26 -7.10
C LEU A 72 5.90 -13.61 -7.63
N ALA A 73 6.25 -14.69 -6.94
CA ALA A 73 5.68 -16.01 -7.21
C ALA A 73 4.44 -16.22 -6.32
N GLU A 74 3.29 -16.50 -6.93
CA GLU A 74 2.10 -16.89 -6.16
C GLU A 74 2.31 -18.27 -5.51
N LYS A 75 2.18 -18.34 -4.19
CA LYS A 75 2.36 -19.59 -3.45
C LYS A 75 1.43 -20.73 -3.88
N LYS A 76 0.20 -20.41 -4.36
CA LYS A 76 -0.81 -21.41 -4.71
C LYS A 76 -0.71 -21.93 -6.15
N THR A 77 -0.32 -21.08 -7.08
CA THR A 77 -0.39 -21.42 -8.52
C THR A 77 0.96 -21.47 -9.21
N GLY A 78 2.02 -21.03 -8.54
CA GLY A 78 3.34 -20.83 -9.13
C GLY A 78 3.40 -19.72 -10.18
N LYS A 79 2.28 -19.05 -10.48
CA LYS A 79 2.22 -17.97 -11.46
C LYS A 79 3.10 -16.81 -10.99
N ARG A 80 3.89 -16.30 -11.90
CA ARG A 80 4.68 -15.08 -11.68
C ARG A 80 3.81 -13.87 -11.92
N GLN A 81 3.73 -12.97 -10.94
CA GLN A 81 3.16 -11.65 -11.07
C GLN A 81 4.31 -10.64 -11.19
N GLU A 82 4.37 -9.94 -12.30
CA GLU A 82 5.35 -8.88 -12.54
C GLU A 82 4.68 -7.52 -12.30
N ILE A 83 5.23 -6.73 -11.40
CA ILE A 83 4.70 -5.42 -11.03
C ILE A 83 5.71 -4.36 -11.41
N PRO A 84 5.41 -3.49 -12.37
CA PRO A 84 6.31 -2.41 -12.77
C PRO A 84 6.49 -1.40 -11.63
N LEU A 85 7.72 -0.94 -11.45
CA LEU A 85 8.07 0.12 -10.50
C LEU A 85 8.10 1.46 -11.23
N GLY A 86 7.06 2.27 -11.04
CA GLY A 86 7.01 3.63 -11.56
C GLY A 86 8.06 4.54 -10.91
N LYS A 87 8.34 5.68 -11.57
CA LYS A 87 9.35 6.65 -11.14
C LYS A 87 9.22 7.01 -9.64
N THR A 88 8.01 7.31 -9.18
CA THR A 88 7.75 7.68 -7.77
C THR A 88 8.20 6.59 -6.78
N VAL A 89 8.01 5.32 -7.12
CA VAL A 89 8.44 4.20 -6.28
C VAL A 89 9.96 4.07 -6.29
N VAL A 90 10.59 4.20 -7.46
CA VAL A 90 12.04 4.14 -7.58
C VAL A 90 12.71 5.29 -6.82
N ASP A 91 12.13 6.49 -6.86
CA ASP A 91 12.68 7.66 -6.17
C ASP A 91 12.68 7.48 -4.64
N VAL A 92 11.58 6.99 -4.05
CA VAL A 92 11.56 6.72 -2.59
C VAL A 92 12.44 5.53 -2.20
N LEU A 93 12.60 4.53 -3.08
CA LEU A 93 13.56 3.44 -2.85
C LEU A 93 15.01 3.94 -2.83
N LYS A 94 15.37 4.87 -3.72
CA LYS A 94 16.69 5.51 -3.72
C LYS A 94 16.93 6.28 -2.42
N GLU A 95 15.95 7.08 -2.03
CA GLU A 95 16.03 7.86 -0.79
C GLU A 95 16.18 6.94 0.42
N TYR A 96 15.36 5.89 0.50
CA TYR A 96 15.47 4.93 1.58
C TYR A 96 16.84 4.21 1.58
N LYS A 97 17.36 3.81 0.40
CA LYS A 97 18.67 3.15 0.31
C LYS A 97 19.81 4.05 0.79
N ALA A 98 19.70 5.36 0.56
CA ALA A 98 20.70 6.34 1.04
C ALA A 98 20.71 6.45 2.58
N HIS A 99 19.58 6.18 3.25
CA HIS A 99 19.43 6.30 4.70
C HIS A 99 19.46 4.98 5.47
N THR A 100 19.67 3.84 4.78
CA THR A 100 19.72 2.52 5.43
C THR A 100 20.95 1.72 5.02
N LYS A 101 21.47 0.93 5.98
CA LYS A 101 22.47 -0.11 5.72
C LYS A 101 21.86 -1.52 5.65
N ALA A 102 20.53 -1.62 5.66
CA ALA A 102 19.86 -2.91 5.61
C ALA A 102 20.15 -3.63 4.27
N GLU A 103 20.44 -4.91 4.32
CA GLU A 103 20.69 -5.77 3.17
C GLU A 103 19.68 -6.89 3.15
N GLY A 104 19.05 -7.40 3.96
CA GLY A 104 18.09 -8.49 3.93
C GLY A 104 16.69 -8.05 3.51
N TYR A 105 15.73 -8.09 4.43
CA TYR A 105 14.39 -7.61 4.15
C TYR A 105 14.37 -6.13 3.79
N LEU A 106 13.52 -5.75 2.83
CA LEU A 106 13.32 -4.36 2.45
C LEU A 106 12.72 -3.56 3.63
N PHE A 107 11.85 -4.20 4.41
CA PHE A 107 11.21 -3.61 5.59
C PHE A 107 11.53 -4.44 6.84
N PRO A 108 12.77 -4.34 7.35
CA PRO A 108 13.17 -5.11 8.51
C PRO A 108 12.54 -4.56 9.80
N THR A 109 12.33 -5.44 10.79
CA THR A 109 12.01 -5.01 12.14
C THR A 109 13.18 -4.23 12.73
N GLU A 110 12.91 -3.26 13.57
CA GLU A 110 13.96 -2.65 14.37
C GLU A 110 14.51 -3.67 15.36
N LYS A 111 15.82 -3.67 15.51
CA LYS A 111 16.56 -4.66 16.32
C LYS A 111 15.85 -4.95 17.63
N ASN A 112 15.50 -6.20 17.86
CA ASN A 112 15.37 -6.69 19.21
C ASN A 112 16.78 -7.13 19.66
N PRO A 113 17.48 -6.37 20.51
CA PRO A 113 18.85 -6.69 20.94
C PRO A 113 18.95 -8.04 21.64
N LYS A 114 17.81 -8.61 22.09
CA LYS A 114 17.75 -9.89 22.83
C LYS A 114 17.68 -11.13 21.94
N SER A 115 17.36 -11.01 20.64
CA SER A 115 17.18 -12.19 19.77
C SER A 115 18.34 -12.49 18.84
N GLY A 116 19.28 -11.56 18.66
CA GLY A 116 20.38 -11.72 17.67
C GLY A 116 19.92 -11.80 16.21
N ASP A 117 18.63 -11.82 15.95
CA ASP A 117 18.03 -12.03 14.63
C ASP A 117 17.90 -10.68 13.91
N LEU A 118 18.90 -10.38 13.07
CA LEU A 118 19.02 -9.09 12.36
C LEU A 118 18.23 -9.06 11.04
N ASP A 119 17.73 -10.21 10.56
CA ASP A 119 17.03 -10.34 9.29
C ASP A 119 15.61 -10.86 9.48
N LYS A 120 14.74 -10.03 10.04
CA LYS A 120 13.33 -10.34 10.24
C LYS A 120 12.45 -9.20 9.73
N ALA A 121 11.39 -9.57 9.01
CA ALA A 121 10.40 -8.61 8.53
C ALA A 121 9.61 -7.96 9.69
N MET A 122 9.13 -6.74 9.48
CA MET A 122 8.21 -6.08 10.41
C MET A 122 6.94 -6.89 10.64
N SER A 123 6.38 -6.81 11.84
CA SER A 123 5.09 -7.43 12.15
C SER A 123 3.91 -6.59 11.61
N PHE A 124 2.79 -7.25 11.30
CA PHE A 124 1.55 -6.58 10.90
C PHE A 124 1.06 -5.58 11.94
N GLN A 125 1.16 -5.94 13.22
CA GLN A 125 0.72 -5.09 14.32
C GLN A 125 1.52 -3.79 14.38
N TYR A 126 2.84 -3.88 14.17
CA TYR A 126 3.70 -2.71 14.13
C TYR A 126 3.36 -1.82 12.94
N VAL A 127 3.26 -2.39 11.74
CA VAL A 127 2.86 -1.66 10.54
C VAL A 127 1.49 -0.99 10.71
N HIS A 128 0.51 -1.71 11.24
CA HIS A 128 -0.82 -1.17 11.51
C HIS A 128 -0.77 0.06 12.44
N ARG A 129 0.01 -0.02 13.53
CA ARG A 129 0.18 1.07 14.48
C ARG A 129 0.78 2.31 13.80
N ILE A 130 1.86 2.14 13.05
CA ILE A 130 2.56 3.24 12.39
C ILE A 130 1.71 3.84 11.25
N LEU A 131 0.99 3.04 10.47
CA LEU A 131 0.05 3.57 9.48
C LEU A 131 -1.06 4.41 10.11
N ASN A 132 -1.61 3.99 11.27
CA ASN A 132 -2.59 4.79 11.99
C ASN A 132 -1.99 6.11 12.50
N TYR A 133 -0.77 6.08 13.04
CA TYR A 133 -0.07 7.29 13.46
C TYR A 133 0.05 8.30 12.31
N TYR A 134 0.65 7.91 11.18
CA TYR A 134 0.86 8.85 10.08
C TYR A 134 -0.43 9.26 9.37
N ILE A 135 -1.33 8.31 9.09
CA ILE A 135 -2.53 8.59 8.30
C ILE A 135 -3.58 9.33 9.13
N ARG A 136 -3.82 8.91 10.38
CA ARG A 136 -4.86 9.51 11.22
C ARG A 136 -4.35 10.69 12.04
N GLU A 137 -3.28 10.51 12.80
CA GLU A 137 -2.83 11.52 13.74
C GLU A 137 -2.06 12.65 13.06
N ARG A 138 -1.14 12.30 12.12
CA ARG A 138 -0.32 13.31 11.44
C ARG A 138 -1.02 13.95 10.24
N ALA A 139 -1.75 13.18 9.43
CA ALA A 139 -2.41 13.69 8.23
C ALA A 139 -3.90 14.03 8.41
N GLY A 140 -4.49 13.76 9.57
CA GLY A 140 -5.88 14.13 9.91
C GLY A 140 -6.94 13.31 9.18
N PHE A 141 -6.66 12.06 8.80
CA PHE A 141 -7.64 11.18 8.19
C PHE A 141 -8.55 10.57 9.25
N THR A 142 -9.86 10.79 9.14
CA THR A 142 -10.83 10.46 10.19
C THR A 142 -11.44 9.06 10.08
N GLU A 143 -11.32 8.43 8.90
CA GLU A 143 -11.91 7.12 8.67
C GLU A 143 -11.03 5.97 9.19
N ALA A 144 -11.57 4.74 9.19
CA ALA A 144 -10.86 3.57 9.66
C ALA A 144 -9.65 3.21 8.78
N VAL A 145 -8.48 3.06 9.39
CA VAL A 145 -7.21 2.73 8.75
C VAL A 145 -6.76 1.34 9.16
N GLY A 146 -6.20 0.59 8.21
CA GLY A 146 -5.60 -0.72 8.46
C GLY A 146 -4.70 -1.16 7.30
N CYS A 147 -4.21 -2.39 7.38
CA CYS A 147 -3.27 -2.93 6.39
C CYS A 147 -3.82 -2.99 4.95
N HIS A 148 -5.13 -2.97 4.76
CA HIS A 148 -5.75 -2.92 3.43
C HIS A 148 -5.97 -1.49 2.90
N THR A 149 -5.82 -0.45 3.73
CA THR A 149 -6.01 0.95 3.31
C THR A 149 -5.16 1.31 2.11
N LEU A 150 -3.86 0.95 2.11
CA LEU A 150 -2.95 1.29 1.01
C LEU A 150 -3.40 0.66 -0.32
N ARG A 151 -3.72 -0.62 -0.28
CA ARG A 151 -4.18 -1.37 -1.46
C ARG A 151 -5.56 -0.90 -1.94
N LYS A 152 -6.47 -0.52 -1.02
CA LYS A 152 -7.75 0.12 -1.37
C LYS A 152 -7.52 1.48 -2.01
N THR A 153 -6.57 2.26 -1.48
CA THR A 153 -6.17 3.55 -2.05
C THR A 153 -5.66 3.41 -3.48
N PHE A 154 -4.80 2.42 -3.76
CA PHE A 154 -4.36 2.11 -5.12
C PHE A 154 -5.56 1.89 -6.06
N GLY A 155 -6.46 0.98 -5.69
CA GLY A 155 -7.63 0.65 -6.53
C GLY A 155 -8.57 1.85 -6.74
N TYR A 156 -8.83 2.64 -5.69
CA TYR A 156 -9.65 3.84 -5.77
C TYR A 156 -9.01 4.93 -6.65
N GLN A 157 -7.73 5.21 -6.46
CA GLN A 157 -7.01 6.20 -7.28
C GLN A 157 -6.87 5.77 -8.74
N ALA A 158 -6.71 4.48 -9.01
CA ALA A 158 -6.72 3.94 -10.37
C ALA A 158 -8.10 4.14 -11.03
N TYR A 159 -9.19 3.89 -10.30
CA TYR A 159 -10.55 4.16 -10.78
C TYR A 159 -10.75 5.65 -11.10
N LEU A 160 -10.34 6.56 -10.21
CA LEU A 160 -10.42 8.02 -10.45
C LEU A 160 -9.55 8.47 -11.63
N ALA A 161 -8.48 7.76 -11.95
CA ALA A 161 -7.65 8.00 -13.12
C ALA A 161 -8.28 7.48 -14.43
N GLY A 162 -9.49 6.92 -14.38
CA GLY A 162 -10.23 6.44 -15.56
C GLY A 162 -9.93 5.00 -15.95
N TRP A 163 -9.21 4.23 -15.13
CA TRP A 163 -8.99 2.81 -15.41
C TRP A 163 -10.26 2.00 -15.17
N ASP A 164 -10.59 1.10 -16.09
CA ASP A 164 -11.75 0.23 -15.95
C ASP A 164 -11.59 -0.81 -14.83
N LEU A 165 -12.72 -1.30 -14.32
CA LEU A 165 -12.74 -2.25 -13.19
C LEU A 165 -12.09 -3.59 -13.50
N TYR A 166 -12.06 -4.04 -14.76
CA TYR A 166 -11.42 -5.31 -15.14
C TYR A 166 -9.91 -5.20 -15.01
N ARG A 167 -9.31 -4.11 -15.51
CA ARG A 167 -7.87 -3.86 -15.36
C ARG A 167 -7.46 -3.68 -13.90
N ILE A 168 -8.27 -2.96 -13.11
CA ILE A 168 -8.02 -2.84 -11.67
C ILE A 168 -8.13 -4.21 -10.97
N GLN A 169 -9.12 -5.03 -11.37
CA GLN A 169 -9.28 -6.40 -10.89
C GLN A 169 -8.03 -7.25 -11.15
N GLU A 170 -7.50 -7.21 -12.37
CA GLU A 170 -6.27 -7.92 -12.75
C GLU A 170 -5.08 -7.46 -11.90
N CYS A 171 -4.85 -6.14 -11.77
CA CYS A 171 -3.79 -5.58 -10.92
C CYS A 171 -3.91 -6.03 -9.46
N LEU A 172 -5.14 -6.12 -8.95
CA LEU A 172 -5.42 -6.56 -7.59
C LEU A 172 -5.55 -8.08 -7.47
N ASN A 173 -5.44 -8.84 -8.56
CA ASN A 173 -5.65 -10.29 -8.58
C ASN A 173 -6.94 -10.70 -7.81
N HIS A 174 -8.05 -10.05 -8.14
CA HIS A 174 -9.37 -10.36 -7.60
C HIS A 174 -10.11 -11.31 -8.54
N SER A 175 -10.92 -12.23 -8.00
CA SER A 175 -11.64 -13.24 -8.77
C SER A 175 -12.83 -12.69 -9.54
N SER A 176 -13.32 -11.47 -9.26
CA SER A 176 -14.39 -10.84 -10.02
C SER A 176 -14.39 -9.30 -9.90
N PRO A 177 -14.96 -8.59 -10.91
CA PRO A 177 -15.15 -7.13 -10.84
C PRO A 177 -16.03 -6.69 -9.68
N ALA A 178 -17.01 -7.51 -9.28
CA ALA A 178 -17.89 -7.23 -8.14
C ALA A 178 -17.11 -7.14 -6.82
N ILE A 179 -16.11 -8.00 -6.65
CA ILE A 179 -15.19 -7.93 -5.50
C ILE A 179 -14.37 -6.63 -5.56
N THR A 180 -13.84 -6.27 -6.72
CA THR A 180 -13.06 -5.05 -6.92
C THR A 180 -13.90 -3.82 -6.60
N ARG A 181 -15.12 -3.73 -7.13
CA ARG A 181 -16.04 -2.61 -6.87
C ARG A 181 -16.30 -2.42 -5.37
N ARG A 182 -16.60 -3.51 -4.65
CA ARG A 182 -16.81 -3.47 -3.19
C ARG A 182 -15.51 -3.12 -2.45
N TYR A 183 -14.39 -3.61 -2.97
CA TYR A 183 -13.08 -3.42 -2.35
C TYR A 183 -12.60 -1.97 -2.42
N ILE A 184 -12.74 -1.30 -3.57
CA ILE A 184 -12.37 0.11 -3.74
C ILE A 184 -13.36 1.07 -3.07
N ASP A 185 -14.51 0.56 -2.60
CA ASP A 185 -15.45 1.28 -1.75
C ASP A 185 -15.96 2.59 -2.40
N LEU A 186 -16.50 2.46 -3.63
CA LEU A 186 -17.11 3.59 -4.34
C LEU A 186 -18.26 4.17 -3.54
N SER A 187 -18.24 5.49 -3.31
CA SER A 187 -19.29 6.24 -2.63
C SER A 187 -20.52 6.44 -3.50
N GLN A 188 -21.59 6.98 -2.92
CA GLN A 188 -22.73 7.43 -3.71
C GLN A 188 -22.34 8.62 -4.59
N ASP A 189 -21.53 9.54 -4.08
CA ASP A 189 -21.04 10.71 -4.83
C ASP A 189 -20.26 10.29 -6.08
N ASP A 190 -19.45 9.21 -6.00
CA ASP A 190 -18.74 8.66 -7.17
C ASP A 190 -19.71 8.19 -8.26
N LYS A 191 -20.90 7.70 -7.90
CA LYS A 191 -21.95 7.30 -8.84
C LYS A 191 -22.69 8.52 -9.40
N ASP A 192 -22.99 9.49 -8.54
CA ASP A 192 -23.72 10.69 -8.90
C ASP A 192 -22.94 11.53 -9.92
N GLN A 193 -21.61 11.55 -9.81
CA GLN A 193 -20.74 12.19 -10.81
C GLN A 193 -20.94 11.64 -12.23
N VAL A 194 -21.26 10.35 -12.39
CA VAL A 194 -21.56 9.78 -13.72
C VAL A 194 -22.76 10.47 -14.33
N PHE A 195 -23.84 10.68 -13.55
CA PHE A 195 -25.04 11.33 -14.04
C PHE A 195 -24.82 12.82 -14.33
N VAL A 196 -24.06 13.50 -13.48
CA VAL A 196 -23.78 14.94 -13.63
C VAL A 196 -22.82 15.25 -14.77
N SER A 197 -21.87 14.34 -15.06
CA SER A 197 -20.89 14.52 -16.14
C SER A 197 -21.44 14.25 -17.55
N LEU A 198 -22.53 13.48 -17.65
CA LEU A 198 -23.18 13.16 -18.92
C LEU A 198 -24.18 14.27 -19.32
N ASN A 199 -23.66 15.40 -19.77
CA ASN A 199 -24.45 16.47 -20.38
C ASN A 199 -24.61 16.18 -21.90
N LEU A 200 -25.52 15.27 -22.23
CA LEU A 200 -25.87 14.92 -23.62
C LEU A 200 -27.00 15.80 -24.13
#